data_651e7ef04251bc8bc362564a5a694ea2
#
_entry.id   651e7ef04251bc8bc362564a5a694ea2
#
_cell.length_a   1.000
_cell.length_b   1.000
_cell.length_c   1.000
_cell.angle_alpha   90.00
_cell.angle_beta   90.00
_cell.angle_gamma   90.00
#
_symmetry.space_group_name_H-M   'P 1'
#
loop_
_entity.id
_entity.type
_entity.pdbx_description
1 polymer ?
#
loop_
_entity_poly.entity_id
_entity_poly.type
_entity_poly.pdbx_seq_one_letter_code
_entity_poly.pdbx_strand_id
1 'polypeptide(L)'
;MNIPEKNCLHNNIYVPKPVVIRSNSLFIPHWCYKKIFLPSGRPDLTGIHILAELLSLSQRIGDSDSNFELRDCFTYFWNKFGIRRPTLQRASFRLQNLGLVTRLFYAPPAIPESKFANELTLKLNIAKINALSDDEGDQL
;
A
#
# COMPACT_ATOMS: atom_id res chain seq x y z
N MET A 1 -8.58 13.33 -33.04
CA MET A 1 -8.29 13.13 -32.72
C MET A 1 -8.08 12.82 -32.13
N ASN A 2 -7.86 12.82 -32.46
CA ASN A 2 -7.40 12.56 -32.08
C ASN A 2 -7.00 12.01 -31.74
N ILE A 3 -6.68 11.72 -32.16
CA ILE A 3 -6.10 11.22 -31.98
C ILE A 3 -5.63 11.00 -31.63
N PRO A 4 -5.43 11.12 -31.88
CA PRO A 4 -4.60 10.88 -31.65
C PRO A 4 -4.11 10.83 -31.02
N GLU A 5 -4.17 10.97 -31.30
CA GLU A 5 -3.55 10.94 -30.96
C GLU A 5 -3.29 10.43 -30.44
N LYS A 6 -3.25 10.27 -30.89
CA LYS A 6 -2.75 9.74 -30.71
C LYS A 6 -2.19 9.35 -30.38
N ASN A 7 -1.95 9.42 -30.74
CA ASN A 7 -1.15 9.09 -30.62
C ASN A 7 -0.69 8.64 -30.51
N CYS A 8 -0.38 8.60 -30.89
CA CYS A 8 0.18 8.11 -31.07
C CYS A 8 0.53 7.60 -31.39
N LEU A 9 0.80 7.30 -32.18
CA LEU A 9 1.31 6.72 -32.61
C LEU A 9 1.63 6.70 -33.43
N HIS A 10 1.94 7.05 -34.36
CA HIS A 10 2.29 6.92 -35.12
C HIS A 10 3.38 6.82 -35.70
N ASN A 11 3.81 7.41 -36.12
CA ASN A 11 4.79 7.13 -36.66
C ASN A 11 5.38 6.11 -36.10
N ASN A 12 5.43 5.66 -35.81
CA ASN A 12 5.85 4.66 -35.41
C ASN A 12 6.88 4.59 -34.50
N ILE A 13 7.69 5.47 -34.19
CA ILE A 13 8.66 5.44 -33.16
C ILE A 13 8.00 5.93 -31.91
N TYR A 14 7.91 5.03 -30.95
CA TYR A 14 7.31 5.39 -29.70
C TYR A 14 8.38 6.06 -28.82
N VAL A 15 8.16 7.29 -28.47
CA VAL A 15 9.01 7.98 -27.49
C VAL A 15 8.23 8.05 -26.20
N PRO A 16 8.68 7.33 -25.15
CA PRO A 16 7.93 7.34 -23.92
C PRO A 16 7.90 8.73 -23.32
N LYS A 17 6.73 9.14 -22.87
CA LYS A 17 6.61 10.37 -22.13
C LYS A 17 7.16 10.17 -20.74
N PRO A 18 7.62 11.23 -20.08
CA PRO A 18 8.00 11.11 -18.67
C PRO A 18 6.84 10.56 -17.87
N VAL A 19 7.16 9.66 -16.96
CA VAL A 19 6.14 9.05 -16.13
C VAL A 19 5.67 10.06 -15.11
N VAL A 20 4.38 10.31 -15.09
CA VAL A 20 3.77 11.15 -14.07
C VAL A 20 2.99 10.23 -13.15
N ILE A 21 3.34 10.22 -11.88
CA ILE A 21 2.64 9.40 -10.90
C ILE A 21 1.28 10.04 -10.64
N ARG A 22 0.25 9.34 -11.04
CA ARG A 22 -1.11 9.82 -10.84
C ARG A 22 -1.75 9.10 -9.67
N SER A 23 -2.92 9.57 -9.27
CA SER A 23 -3.59 8.99 -8.10
C SER A 23 -3.94 7.52 -8.30
N ASN A 24 -4.03 7.06 -9.54
CA ASN A 24 -4.33 5.66 -9.81
C ASN A 24 -3.08 4.81 -10.04
N SER A 25 -1.90 5.36 -9.83
CA SER A 25 -0.65 4.63 -9.98
C SER A 25 -0.11 4.27 -8.61
N LEU A 26 0.52 3.11 -8.55
CA LEU A 26 1.11 2.62 -7.31
C LEU A 26 2.61 2.51 -7.48
N PHE A 27 3.34 3.20 -6.62
CA PHE A 27 4.79 3.15 -6.62
C PHE A 27 5.26 2.21 -5.52
N ILE A 28 6.06 1.20 -5.89
CA ILE A 28 6.55 0.22 -4.94
C ILE A 28 8.06 0.33 -4.85
N PRO A 29 8.59 0.72 -3.70
CA PRO A 29 10.05 0.78 -3.54
C PRO A 29 10.66 -0.61 -3.66
N HIS A 30 11.84 -0.68 -4.28
CA HIS A 30 12.52 -1.95 -4.51
C HIS A 30 12.84 -2.72 -3.24
N TRP A 31 13.14 -2.01 -2.15
CA TRP A 31 13.52 -2.69 -0.92
C TRP A 31 12.41 -3.58 -0.39
N CYS A 32 11.15 -3.27 -0.74
CA CYS A 32 10.03 -4.08 -0.28
C CYS A 32 10.17 -5.53 -0.73
N TYR A 33 10.63 -5.74 -1.96
CA TYR A 33 10.76 -7.10 -2.49
C TYR A 33 11.86 -7.89 -1.80
N LYS A 34 12.83 -7.20 -1.23
CA LYS A 34 13.97 -7.84 -0.57
C LYS A 34 13.77 -8.04 0.91
N LYS A 35 12.83 -7.33 1.52
CA LYS A 35 12.69 -7.34 2.97
C LYS A 35 11.37 -7.90 3.46
N ILE A 36 10.38 -8.05 2.60
CA ILE A 36 9.05 -8.50 3.00
C ILE A 36 8.76 -9.83 2.32
N PHE A 37 8.84 -10.90 3.10
CA PHE A 37 8.77 -12.26 2.58
C PHE A 37 7.62 -13.04 3.20
N LEU A 38 7.13 -14.01 2.41
CA LEU A 38 6.30 -15.09 2.94
C LEU A 38 7.19 -16.10 3.67
N PRO A 39 6.61 -16.97 4.49
CA PRO A 39 7.40 -18.06 5.10
C PRO A 39 8.12 -18.93 4.09
N SER A 40 7.62 -19.01 2.86
CA SER A 40 8.26 -19.79 1.81
C SER A 40 9.55 -19.17 1.29
N GLY A 41 9.85 -17.92 1.66
CA GLY A 41 11.01 -17.21 1.16
C GLY A 41 10.73 -16.36 -0.05
N ARG A 42 9.52 -16.44 -0.61
CA ARG A 42 9.13 -15.60 -1.74
C ARG A 42 8.69 -14.23 -1.24
N PRO A 43 8.82 -13.19 -2.06
CA PRO A 43 8.28 -11.89 -1.68
C PRO A 43 6.79 -11.98 -1.40
N ASP A 44 6.35 -11.28 -0.37
CA ASP A 44 4.94 -11.22 -0.01
C ASP A 44 4.28 -10.12 -0.84
N LEU A 45 3.86 -10.46 -2.05
CA LEU A 45 3.38 -9.45 -2.98
C LEU A 45 2.14 -8.74 -2.48
N THR A 46 1.22 -9.46 -1.85
CA THR A 46 0.02 -8.82 -1.31
C THR A 46 0.37 -7.86 -0.19
N GLY A 47 1.25 -8.29 0.74
CA GLY A 47 1.68 -7.42 1.82
C GLY A 47 2.41 -6.19 1.29
N ILE A 48 3.29 -6.40 0.31
CA ILE A 48 4.02 -5.30 -0.31
C ILE A 48 3.06 -4.31 -0.95
N HIS A 49 2.04 -4.81 -1.65
CA HIS A 49 1.05 -3.95 -2.29
C HIS A 49 0.32 -3.10 -1.25
N ILE A 50 -0.11 -3.74 -0.18
CA ILE A 50 -0.83 -3.03 0.89
C ILE A 50 0.06 -1.94 1.50
N LEU A 51 1.30 -2.29 1.81
CA LEU A 51 2.22 -1.32 2.40
C LEU A 51 2.49 -0.16 1.45
N ALA A 52 2.71 -0.45 0.18
CA ALA A 52 2.98 0.60 -0.80
C ALA A 52 1.79 1.55 -0.94
N GLU A 53 0.58 1.01 -0.91
CA GLU A 53 -0.60 1.87 -0.98
C GLU A 53 -0.70 2.76 0.24
N LEU A 54 -0.45 2.23 1.43
CA LEU A 54 -0.47 3.03 2.64
C LEU A 54 0.58 4.12 2.61
N LEU A 55 1.77 3.80 2.13
CA LEU A 55 2.83 4.81 2.01
C LEU A 55 2.45 5.89 1.03
N SER A 56 1.86 5.50 -0.09
CA SER A 56 1.43 6.46 -1.10
C SER A 56 0.37 7.41 -0.55
N LEU A 57 -0.60 6.87 0.18
CA LEU A 57 -1.63 7.69 0.79
C LEU A 57 -1.05 8.65 1.83
N SER A 58 -0.13 8.16 2.63
CA SER A 58 0.52 8.97 3.64
C SER A 58 1.23 10.17 3.00
N GLN A 59 1.93 9.93 1.92
CA GLN A 59 2.67 11.00 1.24
C GLN A 59 1.74 12.01 0.58
N ARG A 60 0.63 11.55 0.04
CA ARG A 60 -0.31 12.45 -0.63
C ARG A 60 -0.99 13.40 0.34
N ILE A 61 -1.20 12.96 1.57
CA ILE A 61 -1.78 13.82 2.58
C ILE A 61 -0.76 14.83 3.08
N GLY A 62 0.51 14.60 2.81
CA GLY A 62 1.56 15.47 3.29
C GLY A 62 1.90 15.28 4.75
N ASP A 63 1.44 14.16 5.30
CA ASP A 63 1.66 13.84 6.70
C ASP A 63 2.96 13.08 6.81
N SER A 64 4.00 13.76 7.27
CA SER A 64 5.30 13.16 7.40
C SER A 64 5.55 12.54 8.76
N ASP A 65 4.63 12.69 9.70
CA ASP A 65 4.87 12.09 10.99
C ASP A 65 4.29 10.69 11.03
N SER A 66 4.48 10.04 12.15
CA SER A 66 4.28 8.62 12.29
C SER A 66 2.84 8.24 12.58
N ASN A 67 1.90 9.14 12.34
CA ASN A 67 0.52 8.94 12.79
C ASN A 67 -0.47 8.59 11.69
N PHE A 68 0.01 8.28 10.49
CA PHE A 68 -0.91 7.95 9.42
C PHE A 68 -1.66 6.66 9.70
N GLU A 69 -2.96 6.72 9.58
CA GLU A 69 -3.85 5.58 9.72
C GLU A 69 -4.83 5.56 8.56
N LEU A 70 -5.12 4.38 8.05
CA LEU A 70 -6.19 4.20 7.09
C LEU A 70 -7.29 3.40 7.75
N ARG A 71 -8.48 3.98 7.85
CA ARG A 71 -9.63 3.31 8.48
C ARG A 71 -10.43 2.54 7.46
N ASP A 72 -11.17 1.56 7.95
CA ASP A 72 -12.07 0.73 7.14
C ASP A 72 -11.33 0.13 5.96
N CYS A 73 -10.22 -0.53 6.25
CA CYS A 73 -9.35 -1.05 5.22
C CYS A 73 -10.00 -2.15 4.39
N PHE A 74 -10.92 -2.95 4.99
CA PHE A 74 -11.58 -3.99 4.23
C PHE A 74 -12.34 -3.40 3.05
N THR A 75 -13.10 -2.33 3.30
CA THR A 75 -13.85 -1.67 2.25
C THR A 75 -12.91 -0.98 1.26
N TYR A 76 -11.91 -0.30 1.77
CA TYR A 76 -10.99 0.45 0.92
C TYR A 76 -10.28 -0.45 -0.10
N PHE A 77 -9.68 -1.54 0.39
CA PHE A 77 -8.90 -2.41 -0.49
C PHE A 77 -9.76 -3.27 -1.39
N TRP A 78 -10.97 -3.60 -0.95
CA TRP A 78 -11.91 -4.27 -1.83
C TRP A 78 -12.34 -3.35 -2.98
N ASN A 79 -12.71 -2.12 -2.67
CA ASN A 79 -13.22 -1.21 -3.69
C ASN A 79 -12.14 -0.81 -4.69
N LYS A 80 -10.92 -0.60 -4.22
CA LYS A 80 -9.88 -0.09 -5.09
C LYS A 80 -9.14 -1.19 -5.82
N PHE A 81 -8.90 -2.32 -5.20
CA PHE A 81 -8.04 -3.36 -5.74
C PHE A 81 -8.68 -4.72 -5.82
N GLY A 82 -9.88 -4.90 -5.32
CA GLY A 82 -10.52 -6.21 -5.31
C GLY A 82 -9.87 -7.20 -4.34
N ILE A 83 -9.18 -6.70 -3.33
CA ILE A 83 -8.57 -7.58 -2.33
C ILE A 83 -9.63 -8.01 -1.34
N ARG A 84 -9.83 -9.31 -1.22
CA ARG A 84 -10.85 -9.87 -0.34
C ARG A 84 -10.44 -9.78 1.11
N ARG A 85 -11.44 -9.74 1.98
CA ARG A 85 -11.23 -9.59 3.40
C ARG A 85 -10.25 -10.63 3.99
N PRO A 86 -10.40 -11.94 3.73
CA PRO A 86 -9.45 -12.89 4.31
C PRO A 86 -8.02 -12.67 3.83
N THR A 87 -7.87 -12.30 2.57
CA THR A 87 -6.55 -12.04 2.01
C THR A 87 -5.91 -10.82 2.67
N LEU A 88 -6.68 -9.75 2.82
CA LEU A 88 -6.18 -8.55 3.48
C LEU A 88 -5.85 -8.84 4.93
N GLN A 89 -6.70 -9.61 5.59
CA GLN A 89 -6.49 -9.93 6.99
C GLN A 89 -5.17 -10.67 7.20
N ARG A 90 -4.91 -11.69 6.37
CA ARG A 90 -3.66 -12.44 6.50
C ARG A 90 -2.45 -11.59 6.15
N ALA A 91 -2.55 -10.81 5.09
CA ALA A 91 -1.40 -10.00 4.67
C ALA A 91 -1.10 -8.91 5.69
N SER A 92 -2.13 -8.24 6.23
CA SER A 92 -1.90 -7.21 7.23
C SER A 92 -1.33 -7.81 8.51
N PHE A 93 -1.72 -9.03 8.85
CA PHE A 93 -1.15 -9.70 10.01
C PHE A 93 0.34 -9.95 9.82
N ARG A 94 0.73 -10.39 8.61
CA ARG A 94 2.16 -10.59 8.33
C ARG A 94 2.93 -9.28 8.41
N LEU A 95 2.35 -8.19 7.89
CA LEU A 95 3.01 -6.88 8.01
C LEU A 95 3.16 -6.45 9.46
N GLN A 96 2.15 -6.74 10.28
CA GLN A 96 2.24 -6.43 11.70
C GLN A 96 3.34 -7.24 12.37
N ASN A 97 3.49 -8.50 12.01
CA ASN A 97 4.54 -9.33 12.58
C ASN A 97 5.93 -8.80 12.24
N LEU A 98 6.07 -8.12 11.11
CA LEU A 98 7.33 -7.47 10.74
C LEU A 98 7.50 -6.11 11.39
N GLY A 99 6.48 -5.64 12.10
CA GLY A 99 6.54 -4.35 12.77
C GLY A 99 6.27 -3.16 11.87
N LEU A 100 5.80 -3.40 10.64
CA LEU A 100 5.62 -2.33 9.67
C LEU A 100 4.29 -1.61 9.80
N VAL A 101 3.27 -2.31 10.30
CA VAL A 101 1.97 -1.71 10.55
C VAL A 101 1.46 -2.20 11.89
N THR A 102 0.51 -1.46 12.45
CA THR A 102 -0.27 -1.89 13.61
C THR A 102 -1.71 -2.05 13.16
N ARG A 103 -2.30 -3.19 13.50
CA ARG A 103 -3.70 -3.49 13.19
C ARG A 103 -4.56 -3.09 14.36
N LEU A 104 -5.54 -2.24 14.08
CA LEU A 104 -6.47 -1.78 15.10
C LEU A 104 -7.89 -2.08 14.63
N PHE A 105 -8.72 -2.50 15.57
CA PHE A 105 -10.11 -2.80 15.26
C PHE A 105 -10.99 -1.85 16.06
N TYR A 106 -11.84 -1.13 15.35
CA TYR A 106 -12.73 -0.16 15.96
C TYR A 106 -14.18 -0.55 15.71
N ALA A 107 -15.02 -0.33 16.71
CA ALA A 107 -16.46 -0.42 16.55
C ALA A 107 -16.98 0.96 16.16
N PRO A 108 -17.87 1.04 15.17
CA PRO A 108 -18.50 2.32 14.87
C PRO A 108 -19.27 2.81 16.09
N PRO A 109 -19.09 4.07 16.46
CA PRO A 109 -19.74 4.56 17.70
C PRO A 109 -21.25 4.45 17.68
N ALA A 110 -21.86 4.59 16.51
CA ALA A 110 -23.33 4.56 16.41
C ALA A 110 -23.89 3.15 16.46
N ILE A 111 -23.09 2.13 16.29
CA ILE A 111 -23.55 0.74 16.24
C ILE A 111 -22.52 -0.13 16.96
N PRO A 112 -22.44 0.00 18.29
CA PRO A 112 -21.31 -0.60 19.02
C PRO A 112 -21.34 -2.12 19.05
N GLU A 113 -22.46 -2.74 18.86
CA GLU A 113 -22.55 -4.19 18.91
C GLU A 113 -22.91 -4.80 17.59
N SER A 114 -22.76 -4.08 16.51
CA SER A 114 -23.15 -4.58 15.22
C SER A 114 -22.09 -5.52 14.68
N LYS A 115 -22.49 -6.25 13.64
CA LYS A 115 -21.53 -7.03 12.89
C LYS A 115 -20.49 -6.18 12.18
N PHE A 116 -20.64 -4.86 12.18
CA PHE A 116 -19.66 -3.94 11.63
C PHE A 116 -18.65 -3.49 12.66
N ALA A 117 -18.68 -4.07 13.85
CA ALA A 117 -17.80 -3.64 14.93
C ALA A 117 -16.32 -3.90 14.65
N ASN A 118 -15.99 -4.72 13.67
CA ASN A 118 -14.60 -5.09 13.42
C ASN A 118 -14.04 -4.34 12.21
N GLU A 119 -14.19 -3.03 12.22
CA GLU A 119 -13.60 -2.20 11.20
C GLU A 119 -12.08 -2.20 11.39
N LEU A 120 -11.34 -2.64 10.37
CA LEU A 120 -9.89 -2.71 10.46
C LEU A 120 -9.27 -1.38 10.09
N THR A 121 -8.40 -0.87 10.96
CA THR A 121 -7.57 0.28 10.70
C THR A 121 -6.13 -0.17 10.66
N LEU A 122 -5.38 0.31 9.67
CA LEU A 122 -3.96 0.03 9.56
C LEU A 122 -3.17 1.32 9.81
N LYS A 123 -2.29 1.27 10.78
CA LYS A 123 -1.44 2.40 11.14
C LYS A 123 -0.01 2.08 10.71
N LEU A 124 0.61 3.00 9.96
CA LEU A 124 1.98 2.82 9.54
C LEU A 124 2.95 3.03 10.69
N ASN A 125 3.98 2.20 10.73
CA ASN A 125 5.10 2.39 11.64
C ASN A 125 6.26 2.98 10.84
N ILE A 126 6.30 4.28 10.72
CA ILE A 126 7.23 4.97 9.84
C ILE A 126 8.68 4.73 10.29
N ALA A 127 8.93 4.69 11.59
CA ALA A 127 10.28 4.48 12.09
C ALA A 127 10.84 3.14 11.62
N LYS A 128 10.03 2.08 11.69
CA LYS A 128 10.48 0.76 11.28
C LYS A 128 10.66 0.69 9.77
N ILE A 129 9.76 1.32 9.04
CA ILE A 129 9.83 1.36 7.57
C ILE A 129 11.10 2.07 7.13
N ASN A 130 11.41 3.19 7.76
CA ASN A 130 12.62 3.93 7.43
C ASN A 130 13.88 3.13 7.76
N ALA A 131 13.87 2.38 8.86
CA ALA A 131 15.01 1.55 9.21
C ALA A 131 15.28 0.49 8.15
N LEU A 132 14.23 -0.14 7.63
CA LEU A 132 14.40 -1.15 6.58
C LEU A 132 14.86 -0.53 5.27
N SER A 133 14.33 0.63 4.95
CA SER A 133 14.71 1.33 3.74
C SER A 133 16.18 1.78 3.79
N ASP A 134 16.63 2.24 4.95
CA ASP A 134 18.01 2.68 5.11
C ASP A 134 18.97 1.51 5.01
N ASP A 135 18.61 0.34 5.55
CA ASP A 135 19.45 -0.85 5.40
C ASP A 135 19.67 -1.19 3.94
N GLU A 136 18.64 -1.04 3.11
CA GLU A 136 18.78 -1.28 1.69
C GLU A 136 19.79 -0.34 1.07
N GLY A 137 19.73 0.94 1.45
CA GLY A 137 20.67 1.94 0.97
C GLY A 137 22.09 1.63 1.37
N ASP A 138 22.29 1.12 2.57
CA ASP A 138 23.62 0.83 3.08
C ASP A 138 24.33 -0.28 2.33
N GLN A 139 23.60 -1.08 1.60
CA GLN A 139 24.19 -2.21 0.88
C GLN A 139 24.69 -1.83 -0.51
N LEU A 140 24.50 -0.62 -0.87
CA LEU A 140 24.99 -0.14 -2.15
C LEU A 140 26.42 0.34 -2.02
#